data_9fb0d636e044b4c5f5fdcdf2b437b42c
#
_entry.id   9fb0d636e044b4c5f5fdcdf2b437b42c
#
_cell.length_a   1.000
_cell.length_b   1.000
_cell.length_c   1.000
_cell.angle_alpha   90.00
_cell.angle_beta   90.00
_cell.angle_gamma   90.00
#
_symmetry.space_group_name_H-M   'P 1'
#
loop_
_entity.id
_entity.type
_entity.pdbx_description
1 polymer ?
#
loop_
_entity_poly.entity_id
_entity_poly.type
_entity_poly.pdbx_seq_one_letter_code
_entity_poly.pdbx_strand_id
1 'polypeptide(L)'
;MTDHLERDVSDVAHKWVPDARLGVCDVAVRPGALAGCTTSRDALAALRRIAAAAGLAADVRLLPDSSVGDEHSAAVTAAVAPLVREPRVSADHVSEALHGEILAVLERRDDAWLRVRAADGYHAWIHSGYVALGTAAWADDWAGRATLRSLGAELRCEGARFRLALGARAAPLPSGQVETADGRWWDIAAGAVRPEAELRVEARLVAAPEWALRWFSGAPYLWGGRTAWGVDCSGLVQATYAARGVALPRDSDLQSTTGQEVPLSATGGGYEAGDVLCFTDGHRISHVALWSGAGRIVHSALSRGGVTSDDLLADTPTAKRLRDFLVAVRRVERSRQ
;
A
#
# COMPACT_ATOMS: atom_id res chain seq x y z
N MET A 1 19.31 7.43 -34.50
CA MET A 1 17.97 6.81 -34.74
C MET A 1 17.45 6.12 -33.48
N THR A 2 18.25 5.31 -32.80
CA THR A 2 17.88 4.64 -31.55
C THR A 2 17.51 5.63 -30.43
N ASP A 3 18.31 6.66 -30.20
CA ASP A 3 18.08 7.68 -29.13
C ASP A 3 16.79 8.50 -29.31
N HIS A 4 16.34 8.67 -30.56
CA HIS A 4 15.05 9.34 -30.82
C HIS A 4 13.90 8.42 -30.46
N LEU A 5 14.00 7.16 -30.83
CA LEU A 5 12.97 6.15 -30.56
C LEU A 5 12.82 5.88 -29.04
N GLU A 6 13.95 5.83 -28.30
CA GLU A 6 13.92 5.69 -26.84
C GLU A 6 13.23 6.89 -26.17
N ARG A 7 13.46 8.12 -26.70
CA ARG A 7 12.73 9.30 -26.24
C ARG A 7 11.23 9.22 -26.52
N ASP A 8 10.86 8.81 -27.73
CA ASP A 8 9.44 8.66 -28.10
C ASP A 8 8.74 7.64 -27.20
N VAL A 9 9.38 6.52 -26.88
CA VAL A 9 8.87 5.51 -25.93
C VAL A 9 8.74 6.08 -24.52
N SER A 10 9.74 6.82 -24.06
CA SER A 10 9.73 7.51 -22.77
C SER A 10 8.61 8.55 -22.68
N ASP A 11 8.39 9.32 -23.71
CA ASP A 11 7.31 10.33 -23.78
C ASP A 11 5.93 9.66 -23.70
N VAL A 12 5.75 8.51 -24.35
CA VAL A 12 4.52 7.71 -24.21
C VAL A 12 4.32 7.24 -22.79
N ALA A 13 5.37 6.73 -22.15
CA ALA A 13 5.30 6.31 -20.75
C ALA A 13 4.92 7.48 -19.84
N HIS A 14 5.61 8.61 -19.93
CA HIS A 14 5.29 9.81 -19.12
C HIS A 14 3.88 10.35 -19.35
N LYS A 15 3.39 10.28 -20.58
CA LYS A 15 2.05 10.78 -20.91
C LYS A 15 0.92 9.91 -20.39
N TRP A 16 1.04 8.58 -20.50
CA TRP A 16 -0.05 7.65 -20.27
C TRP A 16 0.08 6.83 -18.99
N VAL A 17 1.28 6.78 -18.43
CA VAL A 17 1.61 6.11 -17.15
C VAL A 17 2.59 7.02 -16.39
N PRO A 18 2.17 8.21 -15.96
CA PRO A 18 3.06 9.20 -15.35
C PRO A 18 3.64 8.74 -14.01
N ASP A 19 2.99 7.79 -13.35
CA ASP A 19 3.47 7.19 -12.10
C ASP A 19 3.59 5.67 -12.25
N ALA A 20 4.83 5.18 -12.28
CA ALA A 20 5.13 3.76 -12.42
C ALA A 20 4.68 2.89 -11.22
N ARG A 21 4.31 3.51 -10.10
CA ARG A 21 3.72 2.82 -8.94
C ARG A 21 2.24 2.51 -9.15
N LEU A 22 1.55 3.31 -9.97
CA LEU A 22 0.10 3.22 -10.25
C LEU A 22 -0.24 2.68 -11.63
N GLY A 23 0.77 2.42 -12.46
CA GLY A 23 0.63 1.82 -13.77
C GLY A 23 1.92 1.21 -14.26
N VAL A 24 1.84 0.45 -15.33
CA VAL A 24 2.99 -0.21 -15.95
C VAL A 24 3.15 0.29 -17.39
N CYS A 25 4.33 0.78 -17.74
CA CYS A 25 4.79 0.99 -19.11
C CYS A 25 6.27 0.64 -19.17
N ASP A 26 6.56 -0.65 -19.21
CA ASP A 26 7.90 -1.24 -19.19
C ASP A 26 8.19 -1.74 -20.60
N VAL A 27 8.64 -0.83 -21.47
CA VAL A 27 8.89 -1.09 -22.89
C VAL A 27 10.27 -0.60 -23.27
N ALA A 28 11.02 -1.48 -23.91
CA ALA A 28 12.37 -1.19 -24.40
C ALA A 28 12.47 -1.31 -25.92
N VAL A 29 13.36 -0.51 -26.50
CA VAL A 29 13.80 -0.65 -27.88
C VAL A 29 14.74 -1.85 -27.97
N ARG A 30 14.41 -2.80 -28.83
CA ARG A 30 15.20 -4.00 -29.09
C ARG A 30 15.54 -4.08 -30.58
N PRO A 31 16.55 -4.88 -30.98
CA PRO A 31 16.82 -5.10 -32.39
C PRO A 31 15.56 -5.61 -33.13
N GLY A 32 15.02 -4.80 -34.04
CA GLY A 32 13.85 -5.12 -34.84
C GLY A 32 12.48 -4.98 -34.17
N ALA A 33 12.40 -4.61 -32.88
CA ALA A 33 11.12 -4.53 -32.17
C ALA A 33 11.09 -3.48 -31.05
N LEU A 34 9.90 -2.97 -30.72
CA LEU A 34 9.57 -2.48 -29.38
C LEU A 34 9.01 -3.65 -28.56
N ALA A 35 9.63 -3.97 -27.44
CA ALA A 35 9.24 -5.14 -26.63
C ALA A 35 9.00 -4.79 -25.17
N GLY A 36 7.95 -5.36 -24.56
CA GLY A 36 7.62 -5.14 -23.17
C GLY A 36 6.14 -5.25 -22.86
N CYS A 37 5.67 -4.47 -21.87
CA CYS A 37 4.27 -4.49 -21.46
C CYS A 37 3.79 -3.14 -20.93
N THR A 38 2.46 -2.93 -20.98
CA THR A 38 1.80 -1.76 -20.41
C THR A 38 0.42 -2.10 -19.87
N THR A 39 -0.04 -1.38 -18.84
CA THR A 39 -1.43 -1.43 -18.35
C THR A 39 -2.34 -0.44 -19.09
N SER A 40 -1.77 0.49 -19.87
CA SER A 40 -2.53 1.52 -20.61
C SER A 40 -2.81 1.11 -22.05
N ARG A 41 -4.09 1.06 -22.44
CA ARG A 41 -4.51 0.82 -23.83
C ARG A 41 -4.03 1.94 -24.76
N ASP A 42 -4.03 3.18 -24.26
CA ASP A 42 -3.61 4.34 -25.05
C ASP A 42 -2.11 4.36 -25.28
N ALA A 43 -1.32 3.98 -24.23
CA ALA A 43 0.11 3.78 -24.39
C ALA A 43 0.41 2.68 -25.42
N LEU A 44 -0.29 1.54 -25.35
CA LEU A 44 -0.13 0.45 -26.32
C LEU A 44 -0.42 0.91 -27.74
N ALA A 45 -1.51 1.67 -27.95
CA ALA A 45 -1.87 2.20 -29.26
C ALA A 45 -0.82 3.20 -29.80
N ALA A 46 -0.26 4.04 -28.92
CA ALA A 46 0.80 4.97 -29.27
C ALA A 46 2.11 4.24 -29.64
N LEU A 47 2.53 3.25 -28.83
CA LEU A 47 3.71 2.45 -29.05
C LEU A 47 3.65 1.64 -30.36
N ARG A 48 2.47 1.09 -30.71
CA ARG A 48 2.25 0.42 -31.99
C ARG A 48 2.41 1.36 -33.18
N ARG A 49 1.96 2.61 -33.07
CA ARG A 49 2.16 3.61 -34.14
C ARG A 49 3.63 3.99 -34.30
N ILE A 50 4.34 4.16 -33.18
CA ILE A 50 5.79 4.44 -33.19
C ILE A 50 6.55 3.28 -33.84
N ALA A 51 6.26 2.04 -33.45
CA ALA A 51 6.88 0.86 -34.04
C ALA A 51 6.65 0.77 -35.56
N ALA A 52 5.41 0.97 -36.00
CA ALA A 52 5.06 0.97 -37.43
C ALA A 52 5.80 2.05 -38.22
N ALA A 53 5.88 3.27 -37.69
CA ALA A 53 6.61 4.37 -38.32
C ALA A 53 8.11 4.13 -38.41
N ALA A 54 8.68 3.38 -37.47
CA ALA A 54 10.09 3.01 -37.43
C ALA A 54 10.40 1.70 -38.19
N GLY A 55 9.41 1.02 -38.76
CA GLY A 55 9.58 -0.29 -39.42
C GLY A 55 9.92 -1.41 -38.45
N LEU A 56 9.49 -1.31 -37.19
CA LEU A 56 9.76 -2.29 -36.13
C LEU A 56 8.52 -3.13 -35.83
N ALA A 57 8.73 -4.34 -35.31
CA ALA A 57 7.65 -5.11 -34.69
C ALA A 57 7.19 -4.45 -33.37
N ALA A 58 5.89 -4.56 -33.05
CA ALA A 58 5.32 -4.07 -31.79
C ALA A 58 5.04 -5.26 -30.86
N ASP A 59 6.07 -5.73 -30.15
CA ASP A 59 6.02 -6.88 -29.25
C ASP A 59 5.66 -6.43 -27.81
N VAL A 60 4.63 -5.56 -27.73
CA VAL A 60 4.18 -4.96 -26.48
C VAL A 60 2.86 -5.60 -26.05
N ARG A 61 2.86 -6.21 -24.87
CA ARG A 61 1.70 -6.87 -24.27
C ARG A 61 0.87 -5.87 -23.46
N LEU A 62 -0.46 -6.00 -23.50
CA LEU A 62 -1.37 -5.31 -22.59
C LEU A 62 -1.57 -6.16 -21.34
N LEU A 63 -1.37 -5.57 -20.18
CA LEU A 63 -1.62 -6.24 -18.90
C LEU A 63 -3.07 -5.98 -18.40
N PRO A 64 -3.75 -6.99 -17.78
CA PRO A 64 -3.31 -8.37 -17.61
C PRO A 64 -3.13 -9.08 -18.96
N ASP A 65 -2.11 -9.92 -19.07
CA ASP A 65 -1.85 -10.67 -20.28
C ASP A 65 -2.27 -12.15 -20.17
N SER A 66 -2.09 -12.91 -21.24
CA SER A 66 -2.49 -14.33 -21.32
C SER A 66 -1.75 -15.26 -20.36
N SER A 67 -0.63 -14.82 -19.74
CA SER A 67 0.09 -15.63 -18.74
C SER A 67 -0.72 -15.86 -17.46
N VAL A 68 -1.70 -15.00 -17.21
CA VAL A 68 -2.57 -15.06 -16.01
C VAL A 68 -3.61 -16.19 -16.15
N GLY A 69 -4.05 -16.52 -17.37
CA GLY A 69 -5.15 -17.49 -17.60
C GLY A 69 -6.45 -16.98 -16.95
N ASP A 70 -7.18 -17.87 -16.26
CA ASP A 70 -8.44 -17.54 -15.57
C ASP A 70 -8.23 -17.06 -14.12
N GLU A 71 -7.01 -17.18 -13.59
CA GLU A 71 -6.69 -16.87 -12.20
C GLU A 71 -6.19 -15.42 -12.04
N HIS A 72 -7.11 -14.48 -12.30
CA HIS A 72 -6.85 -13.03 -12.27
C HIS A 72 -6.72 -12.43 -10.87
N SER A 73 -6.89 -13.24 -9.83
CA SER A 73 -6.89 -12.78 -8.44
C SER A 73 -5.98 -13.62 -7.57
N ALA A 74 -5.40 -12.99 -6.56
CA ALA A 74 -4.60 -13.66 -5.54
C ALA A 74 -5.06 -13.22 -4.16
N ALA A 75 -5.35 -14.16 -3.25
CA ALA A 75 -5.54 -13.87 -1.83
C ALA A 75 -4.25 -14.17 -1.07
N VAL A 76 -3.83 -13.26 -0.22
CA VAL A 76 -2.63 -13.44 0.60
C VAL A 76 -2.86 -14.50 1.67
N THR A 77 -2.06 -15.57 1.66
CA THR A 77 -2.12 -16.68 2.63
C THR A 77 -1.06 -16.56 3.71
N ALA A 78 0.04 -15.88 3.46
CA ALA A 78 1.02 -15.55 4.49
C ALA A 78 0.43 -14.55 5.50
N ALA A 79 0.97 -14.48 6.70
CA ALA A 79 0.56 -13.49 7.70
C ALA A 79 0.77 -12.05 7.20
N VAL A 80 1.92 -11.82 6.59
CA VAL A 80 2.31 -10.61 5.85
C VAL A 80 3.17 -11.06 4.67
N ALA A 81 2.90 -10.55 3.49
CA ALA A 81 3.65 -10.83 2.27
C ALA A 81 4.38 -9.57 1.79
N PRO A 82 5.69 -9.63 1.55
CA PRO A 82 6.43 -8.51 0.98
C PRO A 82 6.00 -8.25 -0.47
N LEU A 83 5.74 -7.00 -0.79
CA LEU A 83 5.61 -6.49 -2.14
C LEU A 83 6.92 -5.81 -2.52
N VAL A 84 7.53 -6.27 -3.61
CA VAL A 84 8.87 -5.82 -4.03
C VAL A 84 8.84 -5.13 -5.39
N ARG A 85 9.84 -4.29 -5.63
CA ARG A 85 9.95 -3.50 -6.87
C ARG A 85 10.22 -4.35 -8.11
N GLU A 86 11.02 -5.39 -7.94
CA GLU A 86 11.46 -6.29 -9.01
C GLU A 86 11.24 -7.75 -8.62
N PRO A 87 11.05 -8.68 -9.57
CA PRO A 87 10.77 -10.08 -9.28
C PRO A 87 12.05 -10.84 -8.84
N ARG A 88 12.59 -10.48 -7.69
CA ARG A 88 13.73 -11.14 -7.04
C ARG A 88 13.73 -10.92 -5.53
N VAL A 89 14.21 -11.89 -4.78
CA VAL A 89 14.17 -11.89 -3.30
C VAL A 89 14.92 -10.70 -2.68
N SER A 90 16.00 -10.25 -3.33
CA SER A 90 16.84 -9.14 -2.84
C SER A 90 16.40 -7.76 -3.37
N ALA A 91 15.22 -7.66 -4.01
CA ALA A 91 14.71 -6.37 -4.49
C ALA A 91 14.22 -5.48 -3.36
N ASP A 92 14.10 -4.18 -3.65
CA ASP A 92 13.57 -3.21 -2.71
C ASP A 92 12.15 -3.61 -2.26
N HIS A 93 11.96 -3.73 -0.95
CA HIS A 93 10.67 -3.87 -0.30
C HIS A 93 9.93 -2.53 -0.38
N VAL A 94 8.83 -2.49 -1.11
CA VAL A 94 8.11 -1.23 -1.37
C VAL A 94 6.77 -1.14 -0.65
N SER A 95 6.16 -2.28 -0.31
CA SER A 95 4.92 -2.37 0.45
C SER A 95 4.76 -3.77 1.04
N GLU A 96 3.68 -3.97 1.78
CA GLU A 96 3.23 -5.26 2.29
C GLU A 96 1.78 -5.53 1.87
N ALA A 97 1.44 -6.81 1.73
CA ALA A 97 0.06 -7.27 1.66
C ALA A 97 -0.25 -8.15 2.88
N LEU A 98 -1.38 -7.90 3.53
CA LEU A 98 -1.77 -8.59 4.75
C LEU A 98 -2.58 -9.84 4.42
N HIS A 99 -2.57 -10.82 5.32
CA HIS A 99 -3.38 -12.01 5.18
C HIS A 99 -4.82 -11.69 4.80
N GLY A 100 -5.33 -12.39 3.79
CA GLY A 100 -6.69 -12.25 3.28
C GLY A 100 -6.95 -11.02 2.39
N GLU A 101 -5.95 -10.14 2.16
CA GLU A 101 -6.07 -9.10 1.14
C GLU A 101 -6.06 -9.71 -0.26
N ILE A 102 -6.90 -9.15 -1.14
CA ILE A 102 -6.97 -9.56 -2.55
C ILE A 102 -6.10 -8.63 -3.39
N LEU A 103 -5.31 -9.23 -4.26
CA LEU A 103 -4.47 -8.57 -5.25
C LEU A 103 -4.94 -8.96 -6.65
N ALA A 104 -5.02 -8.00 -7.56
CA ALA A 104 -5.24 -8.31 -8.98
C ALA A 104 -3.92 -8.79 -9.60
N VAL A 105 -3.94 -9.95 -10.26
CA VAL A 105 -2.77 -10.51 -10.96
C VAL A 105 -2.74 -9.96 -12.38
N LEU A 106 -1.61 -9.38 -12.77
CA LEU A 106 -1.43 -8.73 -14.07
C LEU A 106 -0.54 -9.53 -15.03
N GLU A 107 0.44 -10.24 -14.47
CA GLU A 107 1.43 -11.00 -15.22
C GLU A 107 1.98 -12.13 -14.34
N ARG A 108 2.25 -13.29 -14.94
CA ARG A 108 2.97 -14.41 -14.31
C ARG A 108 4.28 -14.64 -15.00
N ARG A 109 5.31 -14.93 -14.20
CA ARG A 109 6.62 -15.36 -14.70
C ARG A 109 6.85 -16.83 -14.35
N ASP A 110 7.65 -17.50 -15.18
CA ASP A 110 7.98 -18.92 -14.99
C ASP A 110 8.74 -19.20 -13.69
N ASP A 111 9.39 -18.18 -13.12
CA ASP A 111 10.13 -18.22 -11.85
C ASP A 111 9.26 -17.97 -10.60
N ALA A 112 7.96 -18.21 -10.71
CA ALA A 112 6.95 -18.08 -9.64
C ALA A 112 6.70 -16.64 -9.13
N TRP A 113 7.12 -15.61 -9.85
CA TRP A 113 6.81 -14.23 -9.55
C TRP A 113 5.53 -13.76 -10.25
N LEU A 114 4.73 -13.02 -9.52
CA LEU A 114 3.49 -12.41 -10.00
C LEU A 114 3.63 -10.89 -9.95
N ARG A 115 3.34 -10.22 -11.05
CA ARG A 115 3.11 -8.77 -11.02
C ARG A 115 1.67 -8.56 -10.58
N VAL A 116 1.48 -7.77 -9.55
CA VAL A 116 0.16 -7.57 -8.93
C VAL A 116 -0.16 -6.09 -8.79
N ARG A 117 -1.46 -5.81 -8.63
CA ARG A 117 -1.97 -4.51 -8.22
C ARG A 117 -2.76 -4.66 -6.93
N ALA A 118 -2.36 -3.95 -5.89
CA ALA A 118 -3.05 -3.88 -4.62
C ALA A 118 -4.33 -3.02 -4.69
N ALA A 119 -5.16 -3.07 -3.67
CA ALA A 119 -6.45 -2.35 -3.62
C ALA A 119 -6.30 -0.82 -3.65
N ASP A 120 -5.16 -0.29 -3.21
CA ASP A 120 -4.79 1.13 -3.29
C ASP A 120 -4.25 1.56 -4.67
N GLY A 121 -4.25 0.64 -5.64
CA GLY A 121 -3.74 0.85 -7.00
C GLY A 121 -2.25 0.60 -7.17
N TYR A 122 -1.52 0.32 -6.09
CA TYR A 122 -0.06 0.14 -6.12
C TYR A 122 0.34 -1.13 -6.87
N HIS A 123 1.26 -0.99 -7.82
CA HIS A 123 1.82 -2.11 -8.59
C HIS A 123 3.14 -2.58 -7.99
N ALA A 124 3.29 -3.87 -7.82
CA ALA A 124 4.50 -4.48 -7.30
C ALA A 124 4.62 -5.94 -7.74
N TRP A 125 5.67 -6.61 -7.31
CA TRP A 125 5.87 -8.04 -7.48
C TRP A 125 5.70 -8.77 -6.16
N ILE A 126 5.09 -9.97 -6.23
CA ILE A 126 4.96 -10.90 -5.11
C ILE A 126 5.34 -12.29 -5.57
N HIS A 127 5.96 -13.08 -4.70
CA HIS A 127 6.20 -14.49 -4.98
C HIS A 127 4.93 -15.31 -4.75
N SER A 128 4.62 -16.24 -5.65
CA SER A 128 3.39 -17.07 -5.59
C SER A 128 3.25 -17.90 -4.31
N GLY A 129 4.36 -18.21 -3.64
CA GLY A 129 4.34 -18.91 -2.35
C GLY A 129 3.66 -18.15 -1.20
N TYR A 130 3.33 -16.87 -1.37
CA TYR A 130 2.63 -16.07 -0.37
C TYR A 130 1.12 -15.98 -0.59
N VAL A 131 0.60 -16.54 -1.68
CA VAL A 131 -0.79 -16.34 -2.10
C VAL A 131 -1.44 -17.63 -2.57
N ALA A 132 -2.76 -17.67 -2.48
CA ALA A 132 -3.61 -18.59 -3.24
C ALA A 132 -4.17 -17.85 -4.45
N LEU A 133 -4.13 -18.50 -5.61
CA LEU A 133 -4.62 -17.94 -6.86
C LEU A 133 -6.05 -18.40 -7.13
N GLY A 134 -6.86 -17.57 -7.78
CA GLY A 134 -8.21 -17.90 -8.13
C GLY A 134 -8.82 -16.94 -9.15
N THR A 135 -10.04 -17.30 -9.56
CA THR A 135 -10.85 -16.46 -10.45
C THR A 135 -11.34 -15.20 -9.75
N ALA A 136 -11.83 -14.22 -10.50
CA ALA A 136 -12.49 -13.05 -9.93
C ALA A 136 -13.69 -13.45 -9.04
N ALA A 137 -14.51 -14.41 -9.47
CA ALA A 137 -15.67 -14.88 -8.69
C ALA A 137 -15.24 -15.52 -7.35
N TRP A 138 -14.15 -16.27 -7.32
CA TRP A 138 -13.59 -16.80 -6.07
C TRP A 138 -13.10 -15.69 -5.14
N ALA A 139 -12.44 -14.68 -5.68
CA ALA A 139 -11.96 -13.54 -4.90
C ALA A 139 -13.11 -12.70 -4.33
N ASP A 140 -14.18 -12.50 -5.11
CA ASP A 140 -15.39 -11.78 -4.67
C ASP A 140 -16.11 -12.56 -3.56
N ASP A 141 -16.23 -13.90 -3.67
CA ASP A 141 -16.76 -14.76 -2.61
C ASP A 141 -15.93 -14.64 -1.32
N TRP A 142 -14.60 -14.76 -1.42
CA TRP A 142 -13.74 -14.58 -0.28
C TRP A 142 -13.90 -13.18 0.34
N ALA A 143 -13.85 -12.12 -0.46
CA ALA A 143 -13.99 -10.75 0.02
C ALA A 143 -15.33 -10.51 0.73
N GLY A 144 -16.40 -11.14 0.25
CA GLY A 144 -17.74 -11.09 0.86
C GLY A 144 -17.84 -11.85 2.18
N ARG A 145 -17.13 -12.97 2.33
CA ARG A 145 -17.11 -13.78 3.56
C ARG A 145 -16.10 -13.29 4.58
N ALA A 146 -14.94 -12.77 4.18
CA ALA A 146 -13.86 -12.32 5.06
C ALA A 146 -14.15 -10.97 5.71
N THR A 147 -15.22 -10.91 6.47
CA THR A 147 -15.75 -9.69 7.11
C THR A 147 -15.11 -9.36 8.46
N LEU A 148 -14.26 -10.24 8.99
CA LEU A 148 -13.53 -10.00 10.23
C LEU A 148 -12.19 -9.34 9.97
N ARG A 149 -11.74 -8.53 10.93
CA ARG A 149 -10.38 -7.96 11.00
C ARG A 149 -9.67 -8.40 12.26
N SER A 150 -8.42 -8.75 12.11
CA SER A 150 -7.54 -9.06 13.24
C SER A 150 -7.12 -7.79 13.97
N LEU A 151 -7.09 -7.89 15.29
CA LEU A 151 -6.45 -6.95 16.21
C LEU A 151 -5.14 -7.52 16.77
N GLY A 152 -4.40 -8.29 15.96
CA GLY A 152 -3.18 -8.98 16.38
C GLY A 152 -3.49 -10.37 16.95
N ALA A 153 -4.41 -11.12 16.34
CA ALA A 153 -4.83 -12.43 16.83
C ALA A 153 -3.77 -13.53 16.62
N GLU A 154 -3.67 -14.43 17.55
CA GLU A 154 -2.99 -15.73 17.41
C GLU A 154 -4.06 -16.82 17.19
N LEU A 155 -3.90 -17.55 16.12
CA LEU A 155 -4.76 -18.66 15.72
C LEU A 155 -4.08 -20.00 16.01
N ARG A 156 -4.87 -21.05 16.32
CA ARG A 156 -4.37 -22.41 16.57
C ARG A 156 -5.22 -23.45 15.85
N CYS A 157 -4.56 -24.43 15.26
CA CYS A 157 -5.19 -25.60 14.67
C CYS A 157 -4.21 -26.80 14.75
N GLU A 158 -4.62 -27.91 15.35
CA GLU A 158 -3.86 -29.19 15.38
C GLU A 158 -2.36 -29.02 15.75
N GLY A 159 -2.05 -28.18 16.73
CA GLY A 159 -0.69 -27.89 17.17
C GLY A 159 0.04 -26.81 16.35
N ALA A 160 -0.45 -26.43 15.20
CA ALA A 160 0.05 -25.30 14.45
C ALA A 160 -0.42 -23.96 15.05
N ARG A 161 0.40 -22.93 14.91
CA ARG A 161 0.05 -21.55 15.29
C ARG A 161 0.20 -20.63 14.08
N PHE A 162 -0.71 -19.67 13.97
CA PHE A 162 -0.67 -18.66 12.93
C PHE A 162 -1.00 -17.28 13.52
N ARG A 163 -0.13 -16.32 13.35
CA ARG A 163 -0.32 -14.97 13.85
C ARG A 163 -0.86 -14.08 12.72
N LEU A 164 -1.99 -13.45 12.98
CA LEU A 164 -2.56 -12.45 12.08
C LEU A 164 -2.09 -11.05 12.49
N ALA A 165 -1.55 -10.31 11.54
CA ALA A 165 -1.24 -8.89 11.75
C ALA A 165 -2.50 -8.06 11.99
N LEU A 166 -2.35 -6.88 12.58
CA LEU A 166 -3.42 -5.90 12.69
C LEU A 166 -4.00 -5.59 11.29
N GLY A 167 -5.31 -5.69 11.14
CA GLY A 167 -6.01 -5.42 9.87
C GLY A 167 -6.13 -6.62 8.92
N ALA A 168 -5.43 -7.74 9.18
CA ALA A 168 -5.59 -8.97 8.41
C ALA A 168 -7.04 -9.47 8.41
N ARG A 169 -7.46 -10.10 7.32
CA ARG A 169 -8.84 -10.55 7.10
C ARG A 169 -9.02 -12.02 7.48
N ALA A 170 -10.22 -12.35 7.98
CA ALA A 170 -10.67 -13.72 8.18
C ALA A 170 -12.19 -13.81 7.96
N ALA A 171 -12.67 -14.99 7.61
CA ALA A 171 -14.11 -15.24 7.50
C ALA A 171 -14.62 -15.88 8.79
N PRO A 172 -15.80 -15.45 9.32
CA PRO A 172 -16.41 -16.08 10.49
C PRO A 172 -16.99 -17.45 10.12
N LEU A 173 -16.92 -18.40 11.03
CA LEU A 173 -17.57 -19.70 10.95
C LEU A 173 -18.65 -19.84 12.03
N PRO A 174 -19.75 -20.59 11.77
CA PRO A 174 -20.81 -20.83 12.77
C PRO A 174 -20.33 -21.47 14.07
N SER A 175 -19.21 -22.20 14.02
CA SER A 175 -18.56 -22.82 15.20
C SER A 175 -17.89 -21.81 16.14
N GLY A 176 -17.77 -20.54 15.75
CA GLY A 176 -16.95 -19.54 16.45
C GLY A 176 -15.48 -19.55 16.04
N GLN A 177 -15.06 -20.47 15.18
CA GLN A 177 -13.75 -20.49 14.54
C GLN A 177 -13.71 -19.45 13.42
N VAL A 178 -12.51 -19.26 12.85
CA VAL A 178 -12.32 -18.42 11.67
C VAL A 178 -11.70 -19.23 10.53
N GLU A 179 -12.08 -18.89 9.31
CA GLU A 179 -11.46 -19.41 8.09
C GLU A 179 -10.42 -18.39 7.59
N THR A 180 -9.26 -18.88 7.22
CA THR A 180 -8.17 -18.13 6.59
C THR A 180 -8.22 -18.25 5.06
N ALA A 181 -7.49 -17.38 4.35
CA ALA A 181 -7.53 -17.29 2.89
C ALA A 181 -7.04 -18.56 2.15
N ASP A 182 -6.36 -19.46 2.84
CA ASP A 182 -5.97 -20.80 2.36
C ASP A 182 -7.04 -21.88 2.63
N GLY A 183 -8.23 -21.47 3.11
CA GLY A 183 -9.36 -22.36 3.40
C GLY A 183 -9.25 -23.15 4.71
N ARG A 184 -8.24 -22.88 5.54
CA ARG A 184 -8.06 -23.58 6.83
C ARG A 184 -8.93 -22.93 7.92
N TRP A 185 -9.39 -23.78 8.85
CA TRP A 185 -10.19 -23.37 9.99
C TRP A 185 -9.33 -23.33 11.26
N TRP A 186 -9.52 -22.29 12.05
CA TRP A 186 -8.69 -22.00 13.20
C TRP A 186 -9.49 -21.58 14.42
N ASP A 187 -9.05 -22.00 15.60
CA ASP A 187 -9.46 -21.44 16.88
C ASP A 187 -8.69 -20.15 17.16
N ILE A 188 -9.34 -19.17 17.78
CA ILE A 188 -8.70 -17.95 18.25
C ILE A 188 -8.09 -18.26 19.62
N ALA A 189 -6.76 -18.39 19.69
CA ALA A 189 -6.03 -18.75 20.89
C ALA A 189 -5.69 -17.54 21.77
N ALA A 190 -5.45 -16.37 21.15
CA ALA A 190 -5.16 -15.11 21.84
C ALA A 190 -5.47 -13.91 20.95
N GLY A 191 -5.57 -12.72 21.53
CA GLY A 191 -5.96 -11.51 20.81
C GLY A 191 -7.42 -11.54 20.39
N ALA A 192 -7.76 -10.82 19.33
CA ALA A 192 -9.13 -10.76 18.84
C ALA A 192 -9.21 -10.63 17.32
N VAL A 193 -10.27 -11.16 16.74
CA VAL A 193 -10.80 -10.82 15.43
C VAL A 193 -12.23 -10.31 15.63
N ARG A 194 -12.60 -9.24 14.91
CA ARG A 194 -13.90 -8.59 15.10
C ARG A 194 -14.48 -8.14 13.76
N PRO A 195 -15.82 -7.99 13.67
CA PRO A 195 -16.46 -7.45 12.48
C PRO A 195 -15.84 -6.10 12.05
N GLU A 196 -15.48 -5.99 10.78
CA GLU A 196 -14.89 -4.76 10.23
C GLU A 196 -15.78 -3.53 10.46
N ALA A 197 -17.10 -3.69 10.32
CA ALA A 197 -18.06 -2.61 10.51
C ALA A 197 -17.99 -2.02 11.93
N GLU A 198 -17.86 -2.88 12.95
CA GLU A 198 -17.75 -2.45 14.36
C GLU A 198 -16.42 -1.72 14.59
N LEU A 199 -15.32 -2.27 14.09
CA LEU A 199 -14.00 -1.67 14.24
C LEU A 199 -13.89 -0.31 13.55
N ARG A 200 -14.55 -0.13 12.40
CA ARG A 200 -14.64 1.18 11.73
C ARG A 200 -15.33 2.23 12.58
N VAL A 201 -16.44 1.85 13.23
CA VAL A 201 -17.15 2.76 14.15
C VAL A 201 -16.24 3.10 15.33
N GLU A 202 -15.65 2.11 15.98
CA GLU A 202 -14.75 2.30 17.12
C GLU A 202 -13.54 3.17 16.77
N ALA A 203 -12.87 2.89 15.64
CA ALA A 203 -11.74 3.68 15.19
C ALA A 203 -12.09 5.16 14.93
N ARG A 204 -13.33 5.47 14.52
CA ARG A 204 -13.81 6.83 14.29
C ARG A 204 -14.20 7.57 15.57
N LEU A 205 -14.42 6.87 16.69
CA LEU A 205 -14.71 7.48 17.99
C LEU A 205 -13.44 8.00 18.69
N VAL A 206 -12.27 7.57 18.22
CA VAL A 206 -10.95 7.97 18.78
C VAL A 206 -10.25 8.85 17.75
N ALA A 207 -9.44 9.81 18.19
CA ALA A 207 -8.62 10.59 17.26
C ALA A 207 -7.63 9.71 16.51
N ALA A 208 -7.40 9.97 15.21
CA ALA A 208 -6.53 9.15 14.37
C ALA A 208 -5.11 8.95 14.96
N PRO A 209 -4.41 10.00 15.48
CA PRO A 209 -3.11 9.81 16.11
C PRO A 209 -3.16 8.99 17.40
N GLU A 210 -4.24 9.06 18.17
CA GLU A 210 -4.44 8.23 19.37
C GLU A 210 -4.62 6.76 18.98
N TRP A 211 -5.42 6.50 17.93
CA TRP A 211 -5.58 5.16 17.38
C TRP A 211 -4.25 4.59 16.87
N ALA A 212 -3.46 5.40 16.17
CA ALA A 212 -2.13 5.03 15.70
C ALA A 212 -1.20 4.62 16.88
N LEU A 213 -1.14 5.42 17.93
CA LEU A 213 -0.35 5.10 19.12
C LEU A 213 -0.86 3.85 19.83
N ARG A 214 -2.18 3.66 19.96
CA ARG A 214 -2.76 2.47 20.60
C ARG A 214 -2.28 1.18 19.96
N TRP A 215 -2.21 1.12 18.63
CA TRP A 215 -1.97 -0.11 17.89
C TRP A 215 -0.55 -0.28 17.37
N PHE A 216 0.21 0.81 17.26
CA PHE A 216 1.55 0.78 16.67
C PHE A 216 2.66 1.23 17.62
N SER A 217 2.36 1.59 18.90
CA SER A 217 3.43 1.89 19.86
C SER A 217 4.39 0.71 19.99
N GLY A 218 5.70 0.99 19.87
CA GLY A 218 6.75 -0.02 19.89
C GLY A 218 7.01 -0.70 18.54
N ALA A 219 6.23 -0.41 17.50
CA ALA A 219 6.52 -0.89 16.15
C ALA A 219 7.82 -0.25 15.64
N PRO A 220 8.81 -1.03 15.18
CA PRO A 220 10.03 -0.50 14.60
C PRO A 220 9.75 0.17 13.25
N TYR A 221 10.64 1.10 12.85
CA TYR A 221 10.63 1.60 11.49
C TYR A 221 11.05 0.49 10.52
N LEU A 222 10.20 0.22 9.55
CA LEU A 222 10.48 -0.71 8.45
C LEU A 222 10.07 -0.04 7.15
N TRP A 223 11.02 0.20 6.25
CA TRP A 223 10.71 0.71 4.92
C TRP A 223 9.76 -0.24 4.18
N GLY A 224 8.67 0.27 3.61
CA GLY A 224 7.64 -0.55 2.97
C GLY A 224 6.65 -1.20 3.94
N GLY A 225 6.89 -1.15 5.26
CA GLY A 225 6.07 -1.80 6.27
C GLY A 225 4.69 -1.17 6.46
N ARG A 226 3.67 -2.00 6.78
CA ARG A 226 2.27 -1.61 7.01
C ARG A 226 1.69 -2.18 8.31
N THR A 227 2.50 -2.85 9.13
CA THR A 227 2.02 -3.59 10.31
C THR A 227 2.65 -3.11 11.60
N ALA A 228 2.09 -3.52 12.74
CA ALA A 228 2.71 -3.32 14.05
C ALA A 228 4.01 -4.13 14.24
N TRP A 229 4.39 -5.00 13.31
CA TRP A 229 5.68 -5.72 13.31
C TRP A 229 6.80 -4.91 12.66
N GLY A 230 6.43 -3.87 11.92
CA GLY A 230 7.30 -2.89 11.30
C GLY A 230 6.48 -1.99 10.37
N VAL A 231 6.68 -0.68 10.46
CA VAL A 231 5.87 0.30 9.72
C VAL A 231 6.70 1.51 9.34
N ASP A 232 6.53 2.01 8.10
CA ASP A 232 7.07 3.32 7.71
C ASP A 232 6.06 4.46 7.96
N CYS A 233 6.44 5.69 7.65
CA CYS A 233 5.63 6.86 7.93
C CYS A 233 4.28 6.83 7.19
N SER A 234 4.29 6.56 5.89
CA SER A 234 3.08 6.50 5.06
C SER A 234 2.24 5.25 5.31
N GLY A 235 2.87 4.12 5.65
CA GLY A 235 2.20 2.89 6.09
C GLY A 235 1.43 3.08 7.40
N LEU A 236 1.99 3.82 8.36
CA LEU A 236 1.29 4.17 9.60
C LEU A 236 0.04 5.01 9.33
N VAL A 237 0.16 6.05 8.51
CA VAL A 237 -0.97 6.91 8.11
C VAL A 237 -2.01 6.09 7.35
N GLN A 238 -1.58 5.29 6.35
CA GLN A 238 -2.46 4.44 5.56
C GLN A 238 -3.24 3.43 6.43
N ALA A 239 -2.55 2.70 7.32
CA ALA A 239 -3.18 1.71 8.21
C ALA A 239 -4.16 2.36 9.20
N THR A 240 -3.82 3.54 9.74
CA THR A 240 -4.68 4.30 10.63
C THR A 240 -5.99 4.69 9.95
N TYR A 241 -5.93 5.20 8.74
CA TYR A 241 -7.12 5.59 7.98
C TYR A 241 -7.89 4.40 7.41
N ALA A 242 -7.21 3.32 7.02
CA ALA A 242 -7.87 2.08 6.60
C ALA A 242 -8.76 1.50 7.71
N ALA A 243 -8.32 1.52 8.96
CA ALA A 243 -9.13 1.11 10.11
C ALA A 243 -10.41 1.95 10.27
N ARG A 244 -10.39 3.19 9.83
CA ARG A 244 -11.52 4.12 9.81
C ARG A 244 -12.39 3.99 8.55
N GLY A 245 -12.01 3.10 7.62
CA GLY A 245 -12.69 2.88 6.35
C GLY A 245 -12.39 3.95 5.30
N VAL A 246 -11.25 4.64 5.41
CA VAL A 246 -10.76 5.61 4.44
C VAL A 246 -9.55 5.03 3.73
N ALA A 247 -9.64 4.90 2.41
CA ALA A 247 -8.53 4.44 1.58
C ALA A 247 -7.57 5.60 1.29
N LEU A 248 -6.29 5.39 1.56
CA LEU A 248 -5.21 6.32 1.21
C LEU A 248 -4.21 5.63 0.31
N PRO A 249 -3.53 6.38 -0.57
CA PRO A 249 -2.40 5.86 -1.33
C PRO A 249 -1.28 5.37 -0.41
N ARG A 250 -0.41 4.49 -0.95
CA ARG A 250 0.70 3.90 -0.20
C ARG A 250 1.78 4.92 0.18
N ASP A 251 2.17 5.76 -0.75
CA ASP A 251 3.35 6.60 -0.60
C ASP A 251 3.03 8.01 -0.12
N SER A 252 3.96 8.62 0.60
CA SER A 252 3.81 9.93 1.25
C SER A 252 3.52 11.07 0.28
N ASP A 253 4.14 11.07 -0.89
CA ASP A 253 3.91 12.07 -1.94
C ASP A 253 2.52 11.95 -2.54
N LEU A 254 2.00 10.74 -2.72
CA LEU A 254 0.62 10.52 -3.16
C LEU A 254 -0.38 10.90 -2.06
N GLN A 255 -0.08 10.61 -0.79
CA GLN A 255 -0.91 11.05 0.34
C GLN A 255 -0.98 12.58 0.44
N SER A 256 0.07 13.28 0.07
CA SER A 256 0.12 14.75 0.08
C SER A 256 -0.86 15.41 -0.90
N THR A 257 -1.42 14.66 -1.83
CA THR A 257 -2.42 15.13 -2.79
C THR A 257 -3.85 14.73 -2.44
N THR A 258 -4.05 14.02 -1.31
CA THR A 258 -5.37 13.49 -0.86
C THR A 258 -6.06 14.45 0.11
N GLY A 259 -7.41 14.47 0.07
CA GLY A 259 -8.20 15.29 0.99
C GLY A 259 -8.18 16.77 0.69
N GLN A 260 -8.58 17.56 1.69
CA GLN A 260 -8.62 19.03 1.59
C GLN A 260 -7.30 19.63 2.04
N GLU A 261 -6.85 20.67 1.35
CA GLU A 261 -5.70 21.45 1.78
C GLU A 261 -6.03 22.26 3.02
N VAL A 262 -5.13 22.24 4.00
CA VAL A 262 -5.18 23.06 5.20
C VAL A 262 -4.03 24.07 5.11
N PRO A 263 -4.29 25.38 5.29
CA PRO A 263 -3.22 26.38 5.23
C PRO A 263 -2.11 26.11 6.23
N LEU A 264 -0.85 26.31 5.81
CA LEU A 264 0.31 26.17 6.69
C LEU A 264 0.25 27.18 7.84
N SER A 265 0.57 26.72 9.04
CA SER A 265 0.62 27.51 10.25
C SER A 265 1.87 27.21 11.07
N ALA A 266 2.60 28.24 11.45
CA ALA A 266 3.81 28.10 12.27
C ALA A 266 3.52 27.53 13.68
N THR A 267 2.30 27.69 14.18
CA THR A 267 1.86 27.23 15.50
C THR A 267 0.88 26.07 15.46
N GLY A 268 0.52 25.61 14.26
CA GLY A 268 -0.54 24.60 14.07
C GLY A 268 -1.95 25.14 14.25
N GLY A 269 -2.14 26.45 14.18
CA GLY A 269 -3.49 27.06 14.22
C GLY A 269 -4.30 26.62 13.00
N GLY A 270 -5.53 26.14 13.26
CA GLY A 270 -6.42 25.60 12.21
C GLY A 270 -6.21 24.11 11.90
N TYR A 271 -5.21 23.45 12.48
CA TYR A 271 -5.03 22.00 12.35
C TYR A 271 -5.96 21.26 13.31
N GLU A 272 -6.48 20.13 12.83
CA GLU A 272 -7.32 19.21 13.61
C GLU A 272 -6.59 17.88 13.82
N ALA A 273 -6.90 17.19 14.92
CA ALA A 273 -6.29 15.88 15.19
C ALA A 273 -6.61 14.89 14.06
N GLY A 274 -5.56 14.34 13.44
CA GLY A 274 -5.65 13.49 12.25
C GLY A 274 -5.25 14.21 10.95
N ASP A 275 -5.12 15.54 10.92
CA ASP A 275 -4.53 16.18 9.73
C ASP A 275 -3.16 15.56 9.40
N VAL A 276 -2.94 15.28 8.13
CA VAL A 276 -1.70 14.68 7.63
C VAL A 276 -0.72 15.80 7.27
N LEU A 277 0.37 15.88 8.01
CA LEU A 277 1.47 16.81 7.76
C LEU A 277 2.47 16.16 6.80
N CYS A 278 2.84 16.87 5.73
CA CYS A 278 3.71 16.36 4.67
C CYS A 278 5.01 17.15 4.64
N PHE A 279 6.12 16.43 4.72
CA PHE A 279 7.48 17.00 4.82
C PHE A 279 8.29 16.62 3.58
N THR A 280 9.05 17.59 3.07
CA THR A 280 9.97 17.40 1.94
C THR A 280 11.38 17.01 2.41
N ASP A 281 12.18 16.43 1.52
CA ASP A 281 13.64 16.32 1.66
C ASP A 281 14.38 17.41 0.87
N GLY A 282 13.64 18.39 0.32
CA GLY A 282 14.12 19.44 -0.56
C GLY A 282 13.87 19.16 -2.05
N HIS A 283 13.54 17.92 -2.41
CA HIS A 283 13.24 17.50 -3.81
C HIS A 283 11.82 16.96 -3.97
N ARG A 284 11.36 16.18 -2.98
CA ARG A 284 10.04 15.53 -3.00
C ARG A 284 9.47 15.42 -1.59
N ILE A 285 8.19 15.11 -1.49
CA ILE A 285 7.60 14.68 -0.21
C ILE A 285 8.19 13.32 0.13
N SER A 286 8.84 13.23 1.28
CA SER A 286 9.55 12.02 1.73
C SER A 286 9.11 11.52 3.10
N HIS A 287 8.28 12.31 3.81
CA HIS A 287 7.80 11.94 5.14
C HIS A 287 6.41 12.51 5.42
N VAL A 288 5.62 11.77 6.23
CA VAL A 288 4.31 12.19 6.70
C VAL A 288 4.13 11.90 8.19
N ALA A 289 3.27 12.69 8.83
CA ALA A 289 2.90 12.54 10.23
C ALA A 289 1.42 12.89 10.44
N LEU A 290 0.83 12.40 11.52
CA LEU A 290 -0.52 12.77 11.98
C LEU A 290 -0.42 13.87 13.02
N TRP A 291 -1.13 14.99 12.82
CA TRP A 291 -1.27 16.02 13.84
C TRP A 291 -2.09 15.51 15.02
N SER A 292 -1.58 15.66 16.23
CA SER A 292 -2.23 15.17 17.45
C SER A 292 -2.81 16.30 18.34
N GLY A 293 -2.65 17.55 17.93
CA GLY A 293 -3.00 18.71 18.73
C GLY A 293 -1.85 19.25 19.60
N ALA A 294 -2.00 20.48 20.07
CA ALA A 294 -1.05 21.14 20.98
C ALA A 294 0.42 21.05 20.53
N GLY A 295 0.70 21.19 19.25
CA GLY A 295 2.06 21.13 18.68
C GLY A 295 2.61 19.74 18.49
N ARG A 296 1.87 18.68 18.80
CA ARG A 296 2.36 17.31 18.73
C ARG A 296 1.99 16.61 17.42
N ILE A 297 2.89 15.74 16.98
CA ILE A 297 2.68 14.85 15.83
C ILE A 297 2.91 13.41 16.25
N VAL A 298 2.28 12.47 15.53
CA VAL A 298 2.53 11.02 15.61
C VAL A 298 3.02 10.53 14.26
N HIS A 299 4.14 9.85 14.23
CA HIS A 299 4.76 9.34 13.02
C HIS A 299 5.62 8.10 13.29
N SER A 300 5.95 7.36 12.22
CA SER A 300 7.03 6.38 12.24
C SER A 300 8.27 6.99 11.61
N ALA A 301 9.36 7.06 12.34
CA ALA A 301 10.59 7.69 11.89
C ALA A 301 11.81 6.83 12.18
N LEU A 302 12.67 6.61 11.16
CA LEU A 302 13.90 5.83 11.31
C LEU A 302 14.83 6.42 12.40
N SER A 303 14.93 7.76 12.47
CA SER A 303 15.73 8.46 13.48
C SER A 303 15.24 8.28 14.93
N ARG A 304 14.00 7.80 15.08
CA ARG A 304 13.36 7.47 16.37
C ARG A 304 13.26 5.97 16.62
N GLY A 305 13.71 5.15 15.67
CA GLY A 305 13.61 3.70 15.72
C GLY A 305 12.24 3.14 15.38
N GLY A 306 11.22 3.98 15.14
CA GLY A 306 9.87 3.55 14.83
C GLY A 306 8.80 4.57 15.18
N VAL A 307 7.64 4.09 15.64
CA VAL A 307 6.48 4.92 15.94
C VAL A 307 6.69 5.72 17.24
N THR A 308 6.51 7.02 17.15
CA THR A 308 6.72 7.96 18.24
C THR A 308 5.76 9.16 18.16
N SER A 309 5.69 9.91 19.27
CA SER A 309 5.07 11.23 19.29
C SER A 309 6.13 12.28 19.58
N ASP A 310 6.30 13.22 18.65
CA ASP A 310 7.23 14.34 18.78
C ASP A 310 6.48 15.66 18.98
N ASP A 311 7.11 16.60 19.69
CA ASP A 311 6.63 17.98 19.79
C ASP A 311 7.25 18.81 18.65
N LEU A 312 6.41 19.18 17.68
CA LEU A 312 6.81 19.97 16.51
C LEU A 312 7.17 21.42 16.89
N LEU A 313 6.66 21.93 18.02
CA LEU A 313 6.89 23.31 18.49
C LEU A 313 8.06 23.42 19.48
N ALA A 314 8.64 22.30 19.89
CA ALA A 314 9.79 22.30 20.79
C ALA A 314 11.00 23.04 20.19
N ASP A 315 11.83 23.61 21.04
CA ASP A 315 13.12 24.24 20.66
C ASP A 315 14.22 23.17 20.60
N THR A 316 14.08 22.24 19.67
CA THR A 316 15.07 21.17 19.41
C THR A 316 15.48 21.18 17.93
N PRO A 317 16.71 20.73 17.59
CA PRO A 317 17.15 20.64 16.21
C PRO A 317 16.21 19.81 15.33
N THR A 318 15.67 18.71 15.87
CA THR A 318 14.74 17.83 15.15
C THR A 318 13.40 18.55 14.87
N ALA A 319 12.81 19.20 15.87
CA ALA A 319 11.54 19.93 15.69
C ALA A 319 11.71 21.10 14.71
N LYS A 320 12.83 21.85 14.82
CA LYS A 320 13.15 22.92 13.88
C LYS A 320 13.25 22.39 12.46
N ARG A 321 14.03 21.32 12.24
CA ARG A 321 14.15 20.69 10.93
C ARG A 321 12.77 20.26 10.37
N LEU A 322 11.93 19.63 11.17
CA LEU A 322 10.60 19.22 10.73
C LEU A 322 9.76 20.44 10.32
N ARG A 323 9.79 21.54 11.10
CA ARG A 323 9.07 22.78 10.73
C ARG A 323 9.58 23.37 9.41
N ASP A 324 10.92 23.41 9.23
CA ASP A 324 11.54 23.96 8.02
C ASP A 324 11.19 23.16 6.76
N PHE A 325 10.93 21.85 6.91
CA PHE A 325 10.58 20.95 5.82
C PHE A 325 9.08 20.66 5.68
N LEU A 326 8.21 21.22 6.52
CA LEU A 326 6.77 21.10 6.40
C LEU A 326 6.28 21.93 5.19
N VAL A 327 5.70 21.27 4.19
CA VAL A 327 5.32 21.92 2.92
C VAL A 327 3.83 21.77 2.56
N ALA A 328 3.12 20.84 3.21
CA ALA A 328 1.68 20.69 3.01
C ALA A 328 1.00 20.06 4.23
N VAL A 329 -0.27 20.39 4.42
CA VAL A 329 -1.14 19.75 5.40
C VAL A 329 -2.43 19.36 4.72
N ARG A 330 -2.91 18.14 4.97
CA ARG A 330 -4.09 17.56 4.33
C ARG A 330 -5.07 17.07 5.36
N ARG A 331 -6.34 17.48 5.24
CA ARG A 331 -7.45 16.97 6.02
C ARG A 331 -8.18 15.89 5.23
N VAL A 332 -8.00 14.65 5.67
CA VAL A 332 -8.56 13.48 4.99
C VAL A 332 -9.99 13.18 5.44
N GLU A 333 -10.28 13.35 6.72
CA GLU A 333 -11.63 13.27 7.30
C GLU A 333 -11.97 14.58 8.00
N ARG A 334 -13.24 15.00 7.92
CA ARG A 334 -13.72 16.07 8.80
C ARG A 334 -13.94 15.50 10.19
N SER A 335 -13.42 16.16 11.22
CA SER A 335 -13.80 15.89 12.60
C SER A 335 -15.33 16.00 12.72
N ARG A 336 -15.99 14.98 13.27
CA ARG A 336 -17.41 15.12 13.61
C ARG A 336 -17.50 16.15 14.74
N GLN A 337 -18.15 17.28 14.45
CA GLN A 337 -18.59 18.22 15.46
C GLN A 337 -19.66 17.60 16.34
#